data_84b9245b032106420643967c41bbf487
#
_entry.id   84b9245b032106420643967c41bbf487
#
_cell.length_a   1.000
_cell.length_b   1.000
_cell.length_c   1.000
_cell.angle_alpha   90.00
_cell.angle_beta   90.00
_cell.angle_gamma   90.00
#
_symmetry.space_group_name_H-M   'P 1'
#
loop_
_entity.id
_entity.type
_entity.pdbx_description
1 polymer ?
#
loop_
_entity_poly.entity_id
_entity_poly.type
_entity_poly.pdbx_seq_one_letter_code
_entity_poly.pdbx_strand_id
1 'polypeptide(L)'
;RADAKPCDVTEPPFVGKCDFDGAGTLLAQMYGKLGAGRAPEQGELREFDQKPYAKASGSAGLADRGLLFVPKSCGGGDQPKCRLHVVFHGCKQGASLVGREFVLGSGYLEAAAGNDIVLLFPQIEPSYRPLNPMGCWDWWGYEGENFAVKDGPQIKAVRLMIGDLLGEPRG
;
A
#
# COMPACT_ATOMS: atom_id res chain seq x y z
N ARG A 1 9.32 7.73 -15.59
CA ARG A 1 8.56 8.36 -14.50
C ARG A 1 8.86 9.84 -14.54
N ALA A 2 7.97 10.62 -15.17
CA ALA A 2 8.25 12.01 -15.53
C ALA A 2 8.43 12.94 -14.31
N ASP A 3 7.84 12.59 -13.16
CA ASP A 3 7.77 13.46 -11.99
C ASP A 3 8.67 13.03 -10.81
N ALA A 4 9.47 11.96 -10.95
CA ALA A 4 10.41 11.55 -9.92
C ALA A 4 11.51 12.62 -9.75
N LYS A 5 11.75 13.03 -8.51
CA LYS A 5 12.77 14.03 -8.18
C LYS A 5 14.17 13.41 -8.16
N PRO A 6 15.25 14.21 -8.32
CA PRO A 6 16.59 13.75 -7.99
C PRO A 6 16.67 13.12 -6.60
N CYS A 7 17.56 12.16 -6.38
CA CYS A 7 17.61 11.36 -5.17
C CYS A 7 17.89 12.17 -3.88
N ASP A 8 18.57 13.26 -4.02
CA ASP A 8 18.93 14.21 -2.94
C ASP A 8 17.85 15.27 -2.69
N VAL A 9 16.75 15.27 -3.45
CA VAL A 9 15.65 16.24 -3.32
C VAL A 9 14.50 15.63 -2.56
N THR A 10 14.13 16.27 -1.43
CA THR A 10 13.00 15.86 -0.57
C THR A 10 11.81 16.80 -0.76
N GLU A 11 11.14 16.69 -1.90
CA GLU A 11 9.97 17.48 -2.28
C GLU A 11 8.84 16.59 -2.82
N PRO A 12 7.58 17.04 -2.82
CA PRO A 12 6.50 16.29 -3.45
C PRO A 12 6.84 15.91 -4.91
N PRO A 13 6.51 14.70 -5.34
CA PRO A 13 5.72 13.67 -4.68
C PRO A 13 6.48 12.77 -3.69
N PHE A 14 7.68 13.13 -3.26
CA PHE A 14 8.55 12.37 -2.34
C PHE A 14 8.96 10.99 -2.89
N VAL A 15 9.08 10.89 -4.20
CA VAL A 15 9.58 9.72 -4.91
C VAL A 15 10.86 10.11 -5.63
N GLY A 16 11.98 9.58 -5.17
CA GLY A 16 13.31 9.88 -5.69
C GLY A 16 13.76 8.91 -6.79
N LYS A 17 14.44 9.44 -7.81
CA LYS A 17 15.17 8.65 -8.82
C LYS A 17 16.60 8.45 -8.32
N CYS A 18 16.84 7.32 -7.66
CA CYS A 18 18.11 7.02 -7.00
C CYS A 18 18.94 5.95 -7.73
N ASP A 19 18.58 5.59 -8.96
CA ASP A 19 19.22 4.53 -9.75
C ASP A 19 19.38 3.20 -8.97
N PHE A 20 18.45 2.96 -8.04
CA PHE A 20 18.36 1.78 -7.20
C PHE A 20 16.95 1.22 -7.21
N ASP A 21 16.79 -0.07 -7.49
CA ASP A 21 15.51 -0.78 -7.41
C ASP A 21 15.24 -1.21 -5.97
N GLY A 22 14.73 -0.29 -5.17
CA GLY A 22 14.39 -0.55 -3.76
C GLY A 22 13.25 -1.55 -3.59
N ALA A 23 12.21 -1.44 -4.40
CA ALA A 23 11.05 -2.33 -4.32
C ALA A 23 11.41 -3.76 -4.73
N GLY A 24 12.08 -3.95 -5.86
CA GLY A 24 12.52 -5.27 -6.31
C GLY A 24 13.49 -5.92 -5.33
N THR A 25 14.43 -5.14 -4.79
CA THR A 25 15.40 -5.63 -3.79
C THR A 25 14.69 -6.09 -2.52
N LEU A 26 13.75 -5.27 -1.98
CA LEU A 26 13.00 -5.60 -0.78
C LEU A 26 12.13 -6.86 -1.00
N LEU A 27 11.40 -6.92 -2.09
CA LEU A 27 10.55 -8.08 -2.41
C LEU A 27 11.39 -9.35 -2.63
N ALA A 28 12.57 -9.24 -3.24
CA ALA A 28 13.49 -10.37 -3.39
C ALA A 28 14.03 -10.87 -2.04
N GLN A 29 14.28 -9.96 -1.10
CA GLN A 29 14.67 -10.33 0.26
C GLN A 29 13.57 -11.06 1.02
N MET A 30 12.31 -10.65 0.83
CA MET A 30 11.15 -11.23 1.53
C MET A 30 10.69 -12.56 0.90
N TYR A 31 10.70 -12.67 -0.42
CA TYR A 31 10.08 -13.76 -1.16
C TYR A 31 11.07 -14.68 -1.87
N GLY A 32 12.37 -14.40 -1.76
CA GLY A 32 13.41 -15.11 -2.48
C GLY A 32 13.61 -14.58 -3.90
N LYS A 33 14.28 -15.34 -4.75
CA LYS A 33 14.61 -14.94 -6.12
C LYS A 33 13.35 -14.58 -6.91
N LEU A 34 13.28 -13.34 -7.35
CA LEU A 34 12.25 -12.85 -8.25
C LEU A 34 12.70 -12.99 -9.72
N GLY A 35 11.72 -13.17 -10.61
CA GLY A 35 11.91 -12.98 -12.04
C GLY A 35 12.07 -11.49 -12.39
N ALA A 36 12.36 -11.22 -13.66
CA ALA A 36 12.39 -9.84 -14.15
C ALA A 36 11.04 -9.15 -13.94
N GLY A 37 11.08 -7.89 -13.53
CA GLY A 37 9.89 -7.05 -13.48
C GLY A 37 9.22 -6.94 -14.85
N ARG A 38 7.94 -6.65 -14.87
CA ARG A 38 7.14 -6.43 -16.10
C ARG A 38 6.50 -5.07 -16.08
N ALA A 39 6.08 -4.63 -17.25
CA ALA A 39 5.32 -3.39 -17.37
C ALA A 39 4.03 -3.45 -16.52
N PRO A 40 3.68 -2.38 -15.79
CA PRO A 40 2.49 -2.35 -14.91
C PRO A 40 1.18 -2.65 -15.63
N GLU A 41 1.10 -2.45 -16.95
CA GLU A 41 -0.05 -2.80 -17.80
C GLU A 41 -0.33 -4.31 -17.85
N GLN A 42 0.58 -5.13 -17.34
CA GLN A 42 0.35 -6.56 -17.11
C GLN A 42 -0.45 -6.84 -15.81
N GLY A 43 -1.01 -5.82 -15.20
CA GLY A 43 -1.93 -5.89 -14.05
C GLY A 43 -3.01 -4.81 -14.13
N GLU A 44 -3.93 -4.87 -13.19
CA GLU A 44 -4.99 -3.89 -12.99
C GLU A 44 -4.76 -3.14 -11.67
N LEU A 45 -4.60 -1.82 -11.73
CA LEU A 45 -4.60 -0.95 -10.56
C LEU A 45 -6.00 -0.35 -10.38
N ARG A 46 -6.69 -0.70 -9.30
CA ARG A 46 -8.04 -0.25 -8.99
C ARG A 46 -8.17 0.30 -7.59
N GLU A 47 -9.17 1.13 -7.37
CA GLU A 47 -9.57 1.57 -6.04
C GLU A 47 -10.50 0.57 -5.38
N PHE A 48 -10.46 0.53 -4.04
CA PHE A 48 -11.43 -0.20 -3.22
C PHE A 48 -11.90 0.66 -2.05
N ASP A 49 -13.07 0.33 -1.51
CA ASP A 49 -13.67 1.06 -0.40
C ASP A 49 -13.06 0.63 0.94
N GLN A 50 -12.47 1.58 1.68
CA GLN A 50 -11.89 1.33 3.01
C GLN A 50 -12.87 1.60 4.16
N LYS A 51 -14.02 2.25 3.93
CA LYS A 51 -15.00 2.60 4.97
C LYS A 51 -15.49 1.41 5.80
N PRO A 52 -15.78 0.23 5.21
CA PRO A 52 -16.18 -0.92 6.01
C PRO A 52 -15.12 -1.36 7.02
N TYR A 53 -13.84 -1.27 6.63
CA TYR A 53 -12.72 -1.63 7.50
C TYR A 53 -12.45 -0.58 8.57
N ALA A 54 -12.54 0.70 8.22
CA ALA A 54 -12.47 1.80 9.17
C ALA A 54 -13.55 1.67 10.24
N LYS A 55 -14.80 1.44 9.84
CA LYS A 55 -15.93 1.21 10.76
C LYS A 55 -15.73 0.00 11.66
N ALA A 56 -15.31 -1.13 11.10
CA ALA A 56 -15.13 -2.38 11.85
C ALA A 56 -13.95 -2.35 12.82
N SER A 57 -12.90 -1.59 12.51
CA SER A 57 -11.72 -1.45 13.35
C SER A 57 -11.81 -0.29 14.36
N GLY A 58 -12.65 0.69 14.10
CA GLY A 58 -12.72 1.95 14.84
C GLY A 58 -11.65 2.96 14.43
N SER A 59 -10.96 2.75 13.30
CA SER A 59 -9.95 3.69 12.80
C SER A 59 -10.61 4.96 12.24
N ALA A 60 -10.19 6.10 12.73
CA ALA A 60 -10.62 7.42 12.26
C ALA A 60 -9.68 8.02 11.20
N GLY A 61 -8.49 7.43 11.01
CA GLY A 61 -7.45 7.97 10.13
C GLY A 61 -7.43 7.38 8.72
N LEU A 62 -8.17 6.29 8.44
CA LEU A 62 -8.19 5.73 7.10
C LEU A 62 -8.92 6.66 6.12
N ALA A 63 -8.35 6.80 4.92
CA ALA A 63 -9.05 7.42 3.80
C ALA A 63 -10.22 6.55 3.33
N ASP A 64 -11.19 7.15 2.63
CA ASP A 64 -12.33 6.42 2.07
C ASP A 64 -11.92 5.35 1.05
N ARG A 65 -10.83 5.59 0.32
CA ARG A 65 -10.35 4.72 -0.75
C ARG A 65 -8.91 4.29 -0.53
N GLY A 66 -8.66 2.99 -0.74
CA GLY A 66 -7.35 2.40 -0.91
C GLY A 66 -7.11 1.97 -2.36
N LEU A 67 -5.92 1.48 -2.67
CA LEU A 67 -5.55 1.01 -3.99
C LEU A 67 -5.13 -0.47 -3.93
N LEU A 68 -5.51 -1.22 -4.95
CA LEU A 68 -5.19 -2.63 -5.12
C LEU A 68 -4.63 -2.85 -6.51
N PHE A 69 -3.48 -3.48 -6.62
CA PHE A 69 -2.93 -3.92 -7.88
C PHE A 69 -3.00 -5.44 -7.98
N VAL A 70 -3.59 -5.93 -9.05
CA VAL A 70 -3.74 -7.36 -9.32
C VAL A 70 -3.06 -7.69 -10.65
N PRO A 71 -1.94 -8.45 -10.67
CA PRO A 71 -1.35 -8.94 -11.90
C PRO A 71 -2.35 -9.74 -12.73
N LYS A 72 -2.27 -9.68 -14.07
CA LYS A 72 -3.13 -10.48 -14.95
C LYS A 72 -3.01 -11.98 -14.69
N SER A 73 -1.84 -12.43 -14.28
CA SER A 73 -1.59 -13.82 -13.88
C SER A 73 -2.35 -14.23 -12.61
N CYS A 74 -2.85 -13.27 -11.82
CA CYS A 74 -3.59 -13.51 -10.57
C CYS A 74 -5.11 -13.39 -10.73
N GLY A 75 -5.63 -13.15 -11.93
CA GLY A 75 -7.03 -12.84 -12.17
C GLY A 75 -7.95 -14.00 -12.60
N GLY A 76 -7.51 -15.26 -12.57
CA GLY A 76 -8.29 -16.41 -13.07
C GLY A 76 -8.38 -17.57 -12.08
N GLY A 77 -9.46 -18.39 -12.19
CA GLY A 77 -9.83 -19.45 -11.22
C GLY A 77 -8.86 -20.62 -11.03
N ASP A 78 -8.01 -20.95 -12.02
CA ASP A 78 -7.01 -22.04 -11.96
C ASP A 78 -5.57 -21.52 -11.87
N GLN A 79 -5.39 -20.31 -11.38
CA GLN A 79 -4.11 -19.62 -11.37
C GLN A 79 -3.23 -20.00 -10.18
N PRO A 80 -1.89 -19.87 -10.31
CA PRO A 80 -0.98 -20.09 -9.19
C PRO A 80 -1.39 -19.21 -8.00
N LYS A 81 -1.20 -19.72 -6.79
CA LYS A 81 -1.47 -18.95 -5.57
C LYS A 81 -0.61 -17.70 -5.55
N CYS A 82 -1.19 -16.55 -5.88
CA CYS A 82 -0.51 -15.29 -5.82
C CYS A 82 -0.23 -14.89 -4.37
N ARG A 83 0.91 -14.25 -4.15
CA ARG A 83 1.28 -13.69 -2.87
C ARG A 83 0.57 -12.36 -2.69
N LEU A 84 0.23 -12.01 -1.45
CA LEU A 84 -0.27 -10.69 -1.10
C LEU A 84 0.84 -9.91 -0.38
N HIS A 85 1.12 -8.71 -0.85
CA HIS A 85 2.05 -7.78 -0.21
C HIS A 85 1.36 -6.46 0.10
N VAL A 86 1.52 -5.97 1.34
CA VAL A 86 0.96 -4.68 1.76
C VAL A 86 2.05 -3.63 1.69
N VAL A 87 1.77 -2.53 1.00
CA VAL A 87 2.70 -1.41 0.83
C VAL A 87 2.15 -0.19 1.54
N PHE A 88 2.84 0.26 2.55
CA PHE A 88 2.49 1.47 3.30
C PHE A 88 3.20 2.67 2.71
N HIS A 89 2.46 3.75 2.46
CA HIS A 89 3.05 5.04 2.11
C HIS A 89 3.64 5.73 3.34
N GLY A 90 4.56 6.65 3.14
CA GLY A 90 5.07 7.52 4.21
C GLY A 90 4.15 8.71 4.50
N CYS A 91 4.49 9.50 5.53
CA CYS A 91 3.86 10.80 5.75
C CYS A 91 3.99 11.66 4.49
N LYS A 92 2.94 12.42 4.16
CA LYS A 92 2.82 13.26 2.95
C LYS A 92 2.77 12.49 1.62
N GLN A 93 2.75 11.15 1.63
CA GLN A 93 2.71 10.33 0.42
C GLN A 93 1.34 9.67 0.17
N GLY A 94 0.35 9.93 1.02
CA GLY A 94 -1.02 9.45 0.81
C GLY A 94 -1.65 10.03 -0.46
N ALA A 95 -2.60 9.30 -1.04
CA ALA A 95 -3.22 9.66 -2.32
C ALA A 95 -3.95 11.01 -2.29
N SER A 96 -4.45 11.46 -1.16
CA SER A 96 -5.06 12.78 -1.00
C SER A 96 -4.06 13.94 -1.10
N LEU A 97 -2.76 13.70 -0.88
CA LEU A 97 -1.71 14.72 -0.93
C LEU A 97 -0.91 14.70 -2.23
N VAL A 98 -0.60 13.53 -2.75
CA VAL A 98 0.25 13.37 -3.95
C VAL A 98 -0.39 12.54 -5.06
N GLY A 99 -1.72 12.34 -5.00
CA GLY A 99 -2.38 11.49 -5.99
C GLY A 99 -1.84 10.06 -5.97
N ARG A 100 -1.66 9.47 -7.13
CA ARG A 100 -1.14 8.10 -7.27
C ARG A 100 0.38 8.03 -7.42
N GLU A 101 1.11 9.13 -7.22
CA GLU A 101 2.55 9.23 -7.52
C GLU A 101 3.39 8.23 -6.73
N PHE A 102 3.09 8.04 -5.43
CA PHE A 102 3.77 7.02 -4.64
C PHE A 102 3.54 5.61 -5.22
N VAL A 103 2.31 5.26 -5.53
CA VAL A 103 1.94 3.93 -6.05
C VAL A 103 2.59 3.67 -7.41
N LEU A 104 2.51 4.65 -8.31
CA LEU A 104 3.05 4.55 -9.67
C LEU A 104 4.58 4.69 -9.72
N GLY A 105 5.15 5.42 -8.76
CA GLY A 105 6.58 5.80 -8.76
C GLY A 105 7.49 4.90 -7.92
N SER A 106 6.97 4.15 -6.96
CA SER A 106 7.78 3.39 -5.99
C SER A 106 8.46 2.13 -6.54
N GLY A 107 8.08 1.64 -7.73
CA GLY A 107 8.67 0.44 -8.35
C GLY A 107 7.99 -0.88 -7.98
N TYR A 108 7.05 -0.86 -7.05
CA TYR A 108 6.35 -2.07 -6.64
C TYR A 108 5.51 -2.68 -7.76
N LEU A 109 4.85 -1.87 -8.58
CA LEU A 109 3.97 -2.37 -9.65
C LEU A 109 4.74 -3.20 -10.66
N GLU A 110 5.90 -2.75 -11.11
CA GLU A 110 6.75 -3.44 -12.08
C GLU A 110 7.26 -4.77 -11.51
N ALA A 111 7.73 -4.75 -10.25
CA ALA A 111 8.20 -5.96 -9.58
C ALA A 111 7.05 -6.97 -9.39
N ALA A 112 5.89 -6.50 -8.96
CA ALA A 112 4.72 -7.34 -8.70
C ALA A 112 4.13 -7.97 -9.97
N ALA A 113 4.02 -7.18 -11.05
CA ALA A 113 3.46 -7.63 -12.33
C ALA A 113 4.23 -8.81 -12.95
N GLY A 114 5.54 -8.94 -12.66
CA GLY A 114 6.38 -10.03 -13.14
C GLY A 114 6.48 -11.24 -12.22
N ASN A 115 5.89 -11.18 -11.01
CA ASN A 115 6.20 -12.14 -9.95
C ASN A 115 4.98 -12.66 -9.16
N ASP A 116 3.78 -12.56 -9.74
CA ASP A 116 2.52 -13.04 -9.15
C ASP A 116 2.28 -12.51 -7.73
N ILE A 117 2.51 -11.20 -7.55
CA ILE A 117 2.33 -10.52 -6.27
C ILE A 117 1.17 -9.51 -6.40
N VAL A 118 0.10 -9.73 -5.66
CA VAL A 118 -0.98 -8.76 -5.47
C VAL A 118 -0.48 -7.71 -4.48
N LEU A 119 -0.67 -6.43 -4.79
CA LEU A 119 -0.26 -5.33 -3.91
C LEU A 119 -1.48 -4.63 -3.33
N LEU A 120 -1.53 -4.54 -2.02
CA LEU A 120 -2.50 -3.73 -1.28
C LEU A 120 -1.82 -2.45 -0.81
N PHE A 121 -2.36 -1.30 -1.21
CA PHE A 121 -1.91 0.03 -0.79
C PHE A 121 -3.02 0.70 0.04
N PRO A 122 -3.12 0.40 1.33
CA PRO A 122 -4.06 1.09 2.18
C PRO A 122 -3.64 2.55 2.33
N GLN A 123 -4.61 3.44 2.56
CA GLN A 123 -4.41 4.89 2.55
C GLN A 123 -4.89 5.52 3.86
N ILE A 124 -4.14 6.52 4.31
CA ILE A 124 -4.48 7.39 5.43
C ILE A 124 -4.88 8.76 4.91
N GLU A 125 -5.91 9.34 5.53
CA GLU A 125 -6.36 10.70 5.24
C GLU A 125 -5.72 11.69 6.23
N PRO A 126 -5.16 12.81 5.76
CA PRO A 126 -4.75 13.90 6.64
C PRO A 126 -5.93 14.42 7.47
N SER A 127 -5.69 14.74 8.73
CA SER A 127 -6.72 15.24 9.62
C SER A 127 -6.18 16.26 10.61
N TYR A 128 -7.08 17.09 11.14
CA TYR A 128 -6.79 17.99 12.24
C TYR A 128 -7.40 17.51 13.57
N ARG A 129 -8.30 16.51 13.49
CA ARG A 129 -8.90 15.85 14.67
C ARG A 129 -9.23 14.39 14.32
N PRO A 130 -8.42 13.44 14.78
CA PRO A 130 -7.16 13.61 15.54
C PRO A 130 -6.09 14.33 14.71
N LEU A 131 -5.09 14.93 15.38
CA LEU A 131 -4.07 15.75 14.72
C LEU A 131 -3.09 14.87 13.92
N ASN A 132 -3.28 14.84 12.61
CA ASN A 132 -2.44 14.14 11.65
C ASN A 132 -2.42 14.89 10.31
N PRO A 133 -1.92 16.14 10.25
CA PRO A 133 -1.99 16.96 9.04
C PRO A 133 -1.14 16.43 7.87
N MET A 134 -0.22 15.53 8.15
CA MET A 134 0.66 14.92 7.15
C MET A 134 0.18 13.55 6.64
N GLY A 135 -0.97 13.06 7.10
CA GLY A 135 -1.48 11.75 6.70
C GLY A 135 -0.50 10.62 6.98
N CYS A 136 0.08 10.60 8.17
CA CYS A 136 0.96 9.53 8.61
C CYS A 136 0.17 8.33 9.13
N TRP A 137 0.72 7.13 9.01
CA TRP A 137 0.27 5.98 9.81
C TRP A 137 0.48 6.29 11.30
N ASP A 138 -0.36 5.71 12.16
CA ASP A 138 -0.26 5.97 13.61
C ASP A 138 1.00 5.30 14.18
N TRP A 139 1.99 6.12 14.50
CA TRP A 139 3.23 5.69 15.15
C TRP A 139 3.44 6.39 16.51
N TRP A 140 2.52 7.27 16.90
CA TRP A 140 2.60 8.01 18.18
C TRP A 140 1.31 7.94 19.01
N GLY A 141 0.28 7.19 18.57
CA GLY A 141 -0.94 6.97 19.33
C GLY A 141 -2.03 8.04 19.12
N TYR A 142 -2.12 8.65 17.95
CA TYR A 142 -3.17 9.64 17.68
C TYR A 142 -4.58 9.02 17.56
N GLU A 143 -4.68 7.72 17.32
CA GLU A 143 -5.94 6.98 17.39
C GLU A 143 -6.13 6.21 18.70
N GLY A 144 -5.14 6.26 19.61
CA GLY A 144 -5.22 5.61 20.92
C GLY A 144 -3.93 4.94 21.34
N GLU A 145 -3.84 4.58 22.62
CA GLU A 145 -2.65 4.01 23.23
C GLU A 145 -2.26 2.62 22.65
N ASN A 146 -3.22 1.92 22.07
CA ASN A 146 -3.04 0.57 21.49
C ASN A 146 -2.50 0.58 20.05
N PHE A 147 -2.03 1.72 19.54
CA PHE A 147 -1.64 1.87 18.12
C PHE A 147 -0.63 0.82 17.62
N ALA A 148 0.29 0.36 18.48
CA ALA A 148 1.39 -0.53 18.11
C ALA A 148 1.11 -2.03 18.35
N VAL A 149 -0.11 -2.41 18.78
CA VAL A 149 -0.48 -3.80 19.06
C VAL A 149 -1.58 -4.30 18.13
N LYS A 150 -1.84 -5.62 18.15
CA LYS A 150 -2.81 -6.28 17.24
C LYS A 150 -4.21 -5.67 17.25
N ASP A 151 -4.63 -5.09 18.37
CA ASP A 151 -5.93 -4.46 18.56
C ASP A 151 -5.93 -2.96 18.20
N GLY A 152 -4.78 -2.41 17.80
CA GLY A 152 -4.67 -1.05 17.31
C GLY A 152 -5.56 -0.83 16.08
N PRO A 153 -6.32 0.29 16.02
CA PRO A 153 -7.35 0.50 15.00
C PRO A 153 -6.83 0.31 13.57
N GLN A 154 -5.69 0.90 13.23
CA GLN A 154 -5.13 0.79 11.87
C GLN A 154 -4.60 -0.61 11.57
N ILE A 155 -3.94 -1.26 12.53
CA ILE A 155 -3.46 -2.64 12.38
C ILE A 155 -4.65 -3.59 12.15
N LYS A 156 -5.72 -3.45 12.94
CA LYS A 156 -6.95 -4.22 12.81
C LYS A 156 -7.60 -3.99 11.44
N ALA A 157 -7.68 -2.73 10.98
CA ALA A 157 -8.24 -2.42 9.66
C ALA A 157 -7.48 -3.12 8.53
N VAL A 158 -6.16 -3.02 8.52
CA VAL A 158 -5.31 -3.67 7.50
C VAL A 158 -5.44 -5.20 7.57
N ARG A 159 -5.51 -5.79 8.75
CA ARG A 159 -5.76 -7.23 8.90
C ARG A 159 -7.10 -7.67 8.30
N LEU A 160 -8.16 -6.88 8.50
CA LEU A 160 -9.46 -7.15 7.88
C LEU A 160 -9.40 -7.08 6.34
N MET A 161 -8.69 -6.10 5.79
CA MET A 161 -8.45 -6.01 4.34
C MET A 161 -7.72 -7.24 3.80
N ILE A 162 -6.66 -7.69 4.51
CA ILE A 162 -5.90 -8.89 4.16
C ILE A 162 -6.81 -10.12 4.19
N GLY A 163 -7.59 -10.30 5.27
CA GLY A 163 -8.50 -11.43 5.42
C GLY A 163 -9.52 -11.52 4.29
N ASP A 164 -10.13 -10.40 3.91
CA ASP A 164 -11.07 -10.35 2.78
C ASP A 164 -10.40 -10.73 1.45
N LEU A 165 -9.18 -10.26 1.20
CA LEU A 165 -8.43 -10.60 -0.03
C LEU A 165 -8.00 -12.07 -0.07
N LEU A 166 -7.78 -12.69 1.09
CA LEU A 166 -7.43 -14.11 1.22
C LEU A 166 -8.66 -15.02 1.31
N GLY A 167 -9.88 -14.45 1.34
CA GLY A 167 -11.12 -15.21 1.50
C GLY A 167 -11.29 -15.79 2.92
N GLU A 168 -10.66 -15.19 3.93
CA GLU A 168 -10.82 -15.62 5.31
C GLU A 168 -12.18 -15.19 5.86
N PRO A 169 -12.88 -16.04 6.63
CA PRO A 169 -14.13 -15.64 7.26
C PRO A 169 -13.87 -14.51 8.26
N ARG A 170 -14.72 -13.51 8.24
CA ARG A 170 -14.70 -12.44 9.25
C ARG A 170 -15.17 -13.05 10.58
N GLY A 171 -14.23 -13.24 11.51
CA GLY A 171 -14.51 -13.70 12.87
C GLY A 171 -15.23 -12.65 13.71
#